data_20f8e7552c4c98564fcdba4544976aac
#
_entry.id   20f8e7552c4c98564fcdba4544976aac
#
_cell.length_a   1.000
_cell.length_b   1.000
_cell.length_c   1.000
_cell.angle_alpha   90.00
_cell.angle_beta   90.00
_cell.angle_gamma   90.00
#
_symmetry.space_group_name_H-M   'P 1'
#
loop_
_entity.id
_entity.type
_entity.pdbx_description
1 polymer ?
#
loop_
_entity_poly.entity_id
_entity_poly.type
_entity_poly.pdbx_seq_one_letter_code
_entity_poly.pdbx_strand_id
1 'polypeptide(L)'
;MPRSEQLSVRAGDANLAGTLLLPDAPPPDDRRGRYPNVLLLPSWLPRDRDGAYDRIGHPDWFAPGPMAPGLLARLAGALAARGIASLRVDPRGCGRSDGAWEAVTLFTRIDDARDMLAAMRGHHELDLRRAGLVGHGEGAGIALAVAIGDPAVSALTLIGASARSWRDTLRRGAASRGRDGTDHHHAIVAAIDRWSEDLIERAERREASLTLPLRRGLSVTLSLPAFEQAIHTPPLALATMLHRSVTLVHGSADAWSDPEESTLLAASLISAGEAPGVRQIPGAGHDLSEAGDELIGELAEDLGARLLPRDLPPALVAIEEMG
;
A
#
# COMPACT_ATOMS: atom_id res chain seq x y z
N MET A 1 12.74 -6.68 22.85
CA MET A 1 11.79 -7.04 21.75
C MET A 1 11.04 -5.79 21.33
N PRO A 2 10.76 -5.56 20.05
CA PRO A 2 10.00 -4.41 19.60
C PRO A 2 8.69 -4.25 20.37
N ARG A 3 8.29 -3.02 20.66
CA ARG A 3 7.08 -2.69 21.41
C ARG A 3 5.94 -2.39 20.46
N SER A 4 4.81 -3.07 20.63
CA SER A 4 3.59 -2.84 19.83
C SER A 4 2.60 -2.00 20.60
N GLU A 5 2.11 -0.93 20.00
CA GLU A 5 1.03 -0.10 20.52
C GLU A 5 -0.19 -0.21 19.59
N GLN A 6 -1.37 -0.42 20.19
CA GLN A 6 -2.62 -0.40 19.44
C GLN A 6 -3.13 1.04 19.35
N LEU A 7 -3.37 1.49 18.14
CA LEU A 7 -3.88 2.83 17.86
C LEU A 7 -5.29 2.75 17.27
N SER A 8 -6.08 3.77 17.57
CA SER A 8 -7.33 4.07 16.86
C SER A 8 -7.13 5.41 16.16
N VAL A 9 -7.10 5.38 14.84
CA VAL A 9 -6.94 6.57 14.01
C VAL A 9 -8.31 7.05 13.55
N ARG A 10 -8.70 8.27 13.92
CA ARG A 10 -9.92 8.88 13.41
C ARG A 10 -9.68 9.34 11.97
N ALA A 11 -10.42 8.77 11.02
CA ALA A 11 -10.36 9.09 9.61
C ALA A 11 -11.76 9.45 9.11
N GLY A 12 -12.01 10.74 8.98
CA GLY A 12 -13.35 11.24 8.64
C GLY A 12 -14.43 10.69 9.57
N ASP A 13 -15.33 9.85 9.03
CA ASP A 13 -16.46 9.24 9.76
C ASP A 13 -16.14 7.88 10.41
N ALA A 14 -14.97 7.31 10.14
CA ALA A 14 -14.57 5.99 10.63
C ALA A 14 -13.43 6.06 11.66
N ASN A 15 -13.33 5.01 12.49
CA ASN A 15 -12.16 4.75 13.31
C ASN A 15 -11.40 3.57 12.69
N LEU A 16 -10.13 3.78 12.39
CA LEU A 16 -9.26 2.79 11.81
C LEU A 16 -8.36 2.20 12.89
N ALA A 17 -8.37 0.88 12.99
CA ALA A 17 -7.57 0.15 13.96
C ALA A 17 -6.15 -0.07 13.45
N GLY A 18 -5.15 0.38 14.19
CA GLY A 18 -3.75 0.29 13.80
C GLY A 18 -2.85 -0.36 14.83
N THR A 19 -1.66 -0.73 14.38
CA THR A 19 -0.54 -1.17 15.23
C THR A 19 0.69 -0.36 14.88
N LEU A 20 1.14 0.45 15.82
CA LEU A 20 2.44 1.09 15.78
C LEU A 20 3.47 0.11 16.38
N LEU A 21 4.47 -0.25 15.61
CA LEU A 21 5.58 -1.06 16.05
C LEU A 21 6.81 -0.16 16.26
N LEU A 22 7.24 -0.05 17.50
CA LEU A 22 8.41 0.72 17.91
C LEU A 22 9.62 -0.21 18.08
N PRO A 23 10.83 0.21 17.68
CA PRO A 23 12.05 -0.55 17.89
C PRO A 23 12.34 -0.80 19.37
N ASP A 24 13.14 -1.84 19.65
CA ASP A 24 13.65 -2.15 21.00
C ASP A 24 14.86 -1.28 21.39
N ALA A 25 15.71 -1.00 20.39
CA ALA A 25 16.86 -0.14 20.57
C ALA A 25 16.46 1.33 20.62
N PRO A 26 17.18 2.17 21.39
CA PRO A 26 16.95 3.60 21.37
C PRO A 26 17.15 4.17 19.96
N PRO A 27 16.50 5.30 19.63
CA PRO A 27 16.62 5.92 18.30
C PRO A 27 18.08 6.20 17.94
N PRO A 28 18.51 5.87 16.71
CA PRO A 28 19.86 6.16 16.28
C PRO A 28 20.04 7.68 16.14
N ASP A 29 21.08 8.18 16.80
CA ASP A 29 21.66 9.53 16.60
C ASP A 29 20.71 10.76 16.61
N ASP A 30 19.55 10.66 17.22
CA ASP A 30 18.69 11.83 17.38
C ASP A 30 18.82 12.41 18.78
N ARG A 31 19.25 13.66 18.85
CA ARG A 31 19.30 14.45 20.12
C ARG A 31 17.93 14.57 20.80
N ARG A 32 16.84 14.26 20.10
CA ARG A 32 15.45 14.30 20.58
C ARG A 32 14.91 12.93 20.99
N GLY A 33 15.63 11.84 20.75
CA GLY A 33 15.21 10.48 21.10
C GLY A 33 14.00 9.97 20.30
N ARG A 34 13.82 10.42 19.03
CA ARG A 34 12.68 10.06 18.18
C ARG A 34 13.09 9.10 17.05
N TYR A 35 12.19 8.15 16.73
CA TYR A 35 12.42 7.16 15.68
C TYR A 35 12.09 7.71 14.29
N PRO A 36 12.92 7.43 13.26
CA PRO A 36 12.44 7.47 11.88
C PRO A 36 11.25 6.53 11.75
N ASN A 37 10.32 6.86 10.86
CA ASN A 37 9.05 6.17 10.83
C ASN A 37 8.51 5.95 9.42
N VAL A 38 7.70 4.91 9.26
CA VAL A 38 7.14 4.49 7.99
C VAL A 38 5.67 4.12 8.14
N LEU A 39 4.82 4.67 7.27
CA LEU A 39 3.46 4.18 7.11
C LEU A 39 3.43 3.09 6.04
N LEU A 40 2.83 1.94 6.35
CA LEU A 40 2.72 0.79 5.47
C LEU A 40 1.28 0.68 4.95
N LEU A 41 1.10 0.75 3.63
CA LEU A 41 -0.20 0.78 2.94
C LEU A 41 -0.41 -0.53 2.16
N PRO A 42 -1.47 -1.31 2.45
CA PRO A 42 -1.73 -2.58 1.79
C PRO A 42 -2.25 -2.42 0.37
N SER A 43 -2.18 -3.53 -0.39
CA SER A 43 -2.74 -3.66 -1.72
C SER A 43 -4.28 -3.66 -1.69
N TRP A 44 -4.88 -3.60 -2.88
CA TRP A 44 -6.30 -3.80 -3.10
C TRP A 44 -6.75 -5.20 -2.63
N LEU A 45 -7.99 -5.51 -2.68
CA LEU A 45 -8.69 -6.61 -2.03
C LEU A 45 -8.80 -6.45 -0.50
N PRO A 46 -9.78 -7.08 0.13
CA PRO A 46 -9.90 -7.05 1.59
C PRO A 46 -8.66 -7.64 2.26
N ARG A 47 -7.86 -6.78 2.86
CA ARG A 47 -6.63 -7.15 3.58
C ARG A 47 -6.64 -6.55 4.98
N ASP A 48 -6.02 -7.23 5.91
CA ASP A 48 -5.75 -6.70 7.23
C ASP A 48 -4.52 -5.76 7.22
N ARG A 49 -4.21 -5.19 8.36
CA ARG A 49 -3.04 -4.31 8.56
C ARG A 49 -1.70 -4.97 8.28
N ASP A 50 -1.65 -6.28 8.32
CA ASP A 50 -0.43 -7.05 8.08
C ASP A 50 -0.19 -7.30 6.58
N GLY A 51 -1.15 -6.90 5.75
CA GLY A 51 -1.15 -7.11 4.31
C GLY A 51 -1.62 -8.53 3.91
N ALA A 52 -2.11 -9.32 4.86
CA ALA A 52 -2.73 -10.61 4.60
C ALA A 52 -4.19 -10.44 4.18
N TYR A 53 -4.73 -11.41 3.43
CA TYR A 53 -6.15 -11.39 3.07
C TYR A 53 -7.03 -11.51 4.32
N ASP A 54 -8.00 -10.60 4.47
CA ASP A 54 -8.95 -10.62 5.59
C ASP A 54 -10.02 -11.71 5.39
N ARG A 55 -9.61 -12.94 5.63
CA ARG A 55 -10.46 -14.15 5.44
C ARG A 55 -11.59 -14.24 6.46
N ILE A 56 -11.45 -13.57 7.60
CA ILE A 56 -12.45 -13.57 8.68
C ILE A 56 -13.54 -12.56 8.39
N GLY A 57 -13.18 -11.34 8.05
CA GLY A 57 -14.11 -10.27 7.70
C GLY A 57 -14.77 -10.49 6.34
N HIS A 58 -14.09 -11.19 5.41
CA HIS A 58 -14.52 -11.35 4.02
C HIS A 58 -14.48 -12.82 3.55
N PRO A 59 -15.27 -13.72 4.17
CA PRO A 59 -15.27 -15.15 3.83
C PRO A 59 -15.79 -15.45 2.43
N ASP A 60 -16.58 -14.55 1.84
CA ASP A 60 -17.08 -14.69 0.47
C ASP A 60 -15.98 -14.50 -0.57
N TRP A 61 -14.98 -13.66 -0.26
CA TRP A 61 -13.83 -13.44 -1.11
C TRP A 61 -12.80 -14.56 -1.03
N PHE A 62 -12.57 -15.10 0.17
CA PHE A 62 -11.44 -15.99 0.44
C PHE A 62 -11.87 -17.30 1.06
N ALA A 63 -11.27 -18.42 0.61
CA ALA A 63 -11.45 -19.69 1.29
C ALA A 63 -10.81 -19.67 2.68
N PRO A 64 -11.38 -20.40 3.65
CA PRO A 64 -10.70 -20.69 4.90
C PRO A 64 -9.36 -21.39 4.64
N GLY A 65 -8.36 -21.05 5.43
CA GLY A 65 -7.04 -21.65 5.33
C GLY A 65 -6.04 -20.99 6.28
N PRO A 66 -4.87 -21.58 6.46
CA PRO A 66 -3.82 -20.98 7.26
C PRO A 66 -3.42 -19.61 6.68
N MET A 67 -3.13 -18.66 7.57
CA MET A 67 -2.62 -17.36 7.20
C MET A 67 -1.12 -17.35 7.46
N ALA A 68 -0.35 -17.06 6.40
CA ALA A 68 1.06 -16.70 6.57
C ALA A 68 1.15 -15.22 7.02
N PRO A 69 2.22 -14.82 7.70
CA PRO A 69 2.47 -13.42 7.99
C PRO A 69 2.44 -12.62 6.68
N GLY A 70 1.62 -11.58 6.64
CA GLY A 70 1.53 -10.70 5.47
C GLY A 70 2.84 -9.93 5.23
N LEU A 71 3.01 -9.44 4.01
CA LEU A 71 4.19 -8.68 3.59
C LEU A 71 4.48 -7.50 4.52
N LEU A 72 3.44 -6.76 4.93
CA LEU A 72 3.61 -5.57 5.76
C LEU A 72 4.03 -5.90 7.19
N ALA A 73 3.59 -7.04 7.74
CA ALA A 73 4.07 -7.51 9.04
C ALA A 73 5.56 -7.88 9.02
N ARG A 74 6.00 -8.57 7.95
CA ARG A 74 7.42 -8.93 7.75
C ARG A 74 8.29 -7.68 7.60
N LEU A 75 7.86 -6.72 6.79
CA LEU A 75 8.54 -5.43 6.63
C LEU A 75 8.60 -4.64 7.94
N ALA A 76 7.51 -4.58 8.70
CA ALA A 76 7.50 -3.90 9.99
C ALA A 76 8.52 -4.50 10.98
N GLY A 77 8.62 -5.83 11.04
CA GLY A 77 9.63 -6.52 11.83
C GLY A 77 11.06 -6.17 11.40
N ALA A 78 11.31 -6.17 10.09
CA ALA A 78 12.61 -5.84 9.52
C ALA A 78 13.01 -4.37 9.73
N LEU A 79 12.04 -3.44 9.65
CA LEU A 79 12.21 -2.01 9.97
C LEU A 79 12.54 -1.82 11.45
N ALA A 80 11.78 -2.45 12.35
CA ALA A 80 12.01 -2.35 13.79
C ALA A 80 13.40 -2.87 14.20
N ALA A 81 13.88 -3.95 13.57
CA ALA A 81 15.24 -4.46 13.77
C ALA A 81 16.34 -3.45 13.35
N ARG A 82 15.99 -2.45 12.55
CA ARG A 82 16.88 -1.37 12.07
C ARG A 82 16.64 -0.01 12.75
N GLY A 83 15.89 0.00 13.83
CA GLY A 83 15.62 1.24 14.58
C GLY A 83 14.58 2.15 13.90
N ILE A 84 13.72 1.62 13.05
CA ILE A 84 12.69 2.36 12.32
C ILE A 84 11.31 1.93 12.83
N ALA A 85 10.52 2.87 13.30
CA ALA A 85 9.14 2.64 13.70
C ALA A 85 8.24 2.47 12.48
N SER A 86 7.14 1.71 12.60
CA SER A 86 6.18 1.58 11.52
C SER A 86 4.74 1.51 12.00
N LEU A 87 3.84 2.17 11.28
CA LEU A 87 2.39 2.08 11.48
C LEU A 87 1.76 1.22 10.39
N ARG A 88 0.96 0.27 10.80
CA ARG A 88 0.09 -0.56 9.95
C ARG A 88 -1.34 -0.40 10.43
N VAL A 89 -2.27 -0.20 9.49
CA VAL A 89 -3.67 0.06 9.82
C VAL A 89 -4.56 -0.86 8.98
N ASP A 90 -5.58 -1.45 9.59
CA ASP A 90 -6.61 -2.17 8.86
C ASP A 90 -7.35 -1.16 7.96
N PRO A 91 -7.45 -1.39 6.65
CA PRO A 91 -8.28 -0.54 5.79
C PRO A 91 -9.73 -0.51 6.26
N ARG A 92 -10.48 0.50 5.83
CA ARG A 92 -11.93 0.57 6.09
C ARG A 92 -12.63 -0.73 5.72
N GLY A 93 -13.48 -1.22 6.63
CA GLY A 93 -14.23 -2.46 6.44
C GLY A 93 -13.42 -3.73 6.53
N CYS A 94 -12.13 -3.66 6.91
CA CYS A 94 -11.26 -4.81 7.12
C CYS A 94 -10.80 -4.90 8.58
N GLY A 95 -10.47 -6.09 9.02
CA GLY A 95 -9.93 -6.35 10.34
C GLY A 95 -10.81 -5.80 11.46
N ARG A 96 -10.34 -4.78 12.15
CA ARG A 96 -11.05 -4.09 13.26
C ARG A 96 -11.45 -2.65 12.93
N SER A 97 -11.26 -2.20 11.70
CA SER A 97 -11.63 -0.87 11.27
C SER A 97 -13.11 -0.76 10.92
N ASP A 98 -13.68 0.41 11.18
CA ASP A 98 -15.06 0.72 10.79
C ASP A 98 -15.21 0.82 9.27
N GLY A 99 -16.47 0.80 8.81
CA GLY A 99 -16.85 1.02 7.42
C GLY A 99 -17.17 -0.26 6.65
N ALA A 100 -17.28 -0.13 5.33
CA ALA A 100 -17.55 -1.23 4.42
C ALA A 100 -16.53 -1.17 3.27
N TRP A 101 -15.73 -2.23 3.12
CA TRP A 101 -14.64 -2.27 2.14
C TRP A 101 -15.14 -2.03 0.70
N GLU A 102 -16.31 -2.57 0.37
CA GLU A 102 -16.93 -2.48 -0.96
C GLU A 102 -17.34 -1.05 -1.34
N ALA A 103 -17.50 -0.16 -0.34
CA ALA A 103 -17.94 1.21 -0.54
C ALA A 103 -16.79 2.24 -0.56
N VAL A 104 -15.55 1.79 -0.31
CA VAL A 104 -14.40 2.68 -0.16
C VAL A 104 -13.86 3.11 -1.52
N THR A 105 -13.81 4.43 -1.77
CA THR A 105 -13.23 5.00 -3.00
C THR A 105 -11.72 5.18 -2.89
N LEU A 106 -11.05 5.34 -4.03
CA LEU A 106 -9.62 5.68 -4.07
C LEU A 106 -9.31 6.96 -3.26
N PHE A 107 -10.15 8.00 -3.38
CA PHE A 107 -9.94 9.25 -2.65
C PHE A 107 -10.13 9.08 -1.15
N THR A 108 -11.13 8.29 -0.72
CA THR A 108 -11.29 7.94 0.70
C THR A 108 -10.04 7.27 1.25
N ARG A 109 -9.42 6.34 0.51
CA ARG A 109 -8.19 5.66 0.93
C ARG A 109 -6.99 6.61 1.01
N ILE A 110 -6.91 7.59 0.10
CA ILE A 110 -5.88 8.63 0.14
C ILE A 110 -6.07 9.51 1.38
N ASP A 111 -7.31 9.91 1.70
CA ASP A 111 -7.62 10.72 2.89
C ASP A 111 -7.37 9.94 4.17
N ASP A 112 -7.75 8.65 4.23
CA ASP A 112 -7.41 7.76 5.34
C ASP A 112 -5.89 7.70 5.57
N ALA A 113 -5.09 7.58 4.50
CA ALA A 113 -3.64 7.54 4.61
C ALA A 113 -3.06 8.88 5.12
N ARG A 114 -3.66 10.02 4.76
CA ARG A 114 -3.30 11.34 5.31
C ARG A 114 -3.62 11.43 6.81
N ASP A 115 -4.78 10.93 7.23
CA ASP A 115 -5.18 10.90 8.63
C ASP A 115 -4.26 9.97 9.45
N MET A 116 -3.84 8.83 8.88
CA MET A 116 -2.83 7.94 9.48
C MET A 116 -1.49 8.66 9.68
N LEU A 117 -1.00 9.40 8.67
CA LEU A 117 0.21 10.20 8.79
C LEU A 117 0.07 11.31 9.83
N ALA A 118 -1.10 11.95 9.90
CA ALA A 118 -1.36 12.96 10.92
C ALA A 118 -1.34 12.36 12.33
N ALA A 119 -1.88 11.15 12.52
CA ALA A 119 -1.80 10.43 13.79
C ALA A 119 -0.34 10.09 14.17
N MET A 120 0.48 9.65 13.19
CA MET A 120 1.90 9.42 13.42
C MET A 120 2.63 10.70 13.84
N ARG A 121 2.29 11.85 13.26
CA ARG A 121 2.87 13.14 13.63
C ARG A 121 2.52 13.56 15.05
N GLY A 122 1.36 13.17 15.54
CA GLY A 122 0.97 13.41 16.93
C GLY A 122 1.68 12.51 17.96
N HIS A 123 2.45 11.52 17.51
CA HIS A 123 3.11 10.58 18.41
C HIS A 123 4.48 11.08 18.84
N HIS A 124 4.68 11.23 20.17
CA HIS A 124 5.86 11.88 20.75
C HIS A 124 7.20 11.17 20.50
N GLU A 125 7.18 9.88 20.19
CA GLU A 125 8.40 9.09 19.91
C GLU A 125 8.78 9.07 18.42
N LEU A 126 7.98 9.67 17.50
CA LEU A 126 8.26 9.64 16.07
C LEU A 126 8.88 10.94 15.57
N ASP A 127 9.86 10.82 14.67
CA ASP A 127 10.54 11.97 14.06
C ASP A 127 9.81 12.39 12.78
N LEU A 128 9.20 13.58 12.81
CA LEU A 128 8.45 14.13 11.68
C LEU A 128 9.31 14.43 10.43
N ARG A 129 10.62 14.53 10.60
CA ARG A 129 11.56 14.84 9.51
C ARG A 129 12.04 13.60 8.78
N ARG A 130 11.82 12.42 9.36
CA ARG A 130 12.26 11.13 8.85
C ARG A 130 11.08 10.22 8.65
N ALA A 131 10.12 10.65 7.82
CA ALA A 131 8.91 9.90 7.50
C ALA A 131 8.99 9.30 6.09
N GLY A 132 8.61 8.04 5.96
CA GLY A 132 8.53 7.33 4.68
C GLY A 132 7.20 6.64 4.48
N LEU A 133 6.95 6.21 3.24
CA LEU A 133 5.79 5.41 2.87
C LEU A 133 6.25 4.12 2.19
N VAL A 134 5.62 3.01 2.53
CA VAL A 134 5.65 1.79 1.73
C VAL A 134 4.24 1.54 1.22
N GLY A 135 4.07 1.46 -0.07
CA GLY A 135 2.81 1.10 -0.72
C GLY A 135 2.93 -0.23 -1.45
N HIS A 136 1.98 -1.12 -1.24
CA HIS A 136 1.88 -2.39 -1.92
C HIS A 136 0.68 -2.39 -2.88
N GLY A 137 0.87 -2.74 -4.15
CA GLY A 137 -0.19 -2.77 -5.16
C GLY A 137 -0.91 -1.42 -5.31
N GLU A 138 -2.22 -1.36 -5.02
CA GLU A 138 -2.97 -0.10 -4.99
C GLU A 138 -2.43 0.88 -3.94
N GLY A 139 -1.94 0.37 -2.80
CA GLY A 139 -1.28 1.18 -1.77
C GLY A 139 -0.08 1.96 -2.30
N ALA A 140 0.55 1.51 -3.38
CA ALA A 140 1.64 2.25 -4.04
C ALA A 140 1.12 3.52 -4.74
N GLY A 141 -0.04 3.44 -5.41
CA GLY A 141 -0.70 4.62 -5.99
C GLY A 141 -1.16 5.61 -4.91
N ILE A 142 -1.67 5.11 -3.79
CA ILE A 142 -2.05 5.92 -2.63
C ILE A 142 -0.80 6.60 -2.04
N ALA A 143 0.32 5.87 -1.86
CA ALA A 143 1.57 6.42 -1.37
C ALA A 143 2.11 7.56 -2.26
N LEU A 144 2.04 7.41 -3.59
CA LEU A 144 2.38 8.48 -4.55
C LEU A 144 1.51 9.72 -4.34
N ALA A 145 0.17 9.54 -4.30
CA ALA A 145 -0.76 10.65 -4.14
C ALA A 145 -0.57 11.42 -2.81
N VAL A 146 -0.29 10.70 -1.74
CA VAL A 146 -0.02 11.29 -0.42
C VAL A 146 1.30 12.04 -0.42
N ALA A 147 2.38 11.44 -0.96
CA ALA A 147 3.72 12.02 -0.95
C ALA A 147 3.84 13.31 -1.78
N ILE A 148 3.04 13.46 -2.85
CA ILE A 148 2.99 14.70 -3.64
C ILE A 148 2.48 15.86 -2.78
N GLY A 149 1.45 15.63 -1.97
CA GLY A 149 0.83 16.64 -1.11
C GLY A 149 1.51 16.84 0.24
N ASP A 150 2.50 16.01 0.59
CA ASP A 150 3.11 16.00 1.92
C ASP A 150 4.63 16.12 1.86
N PRO A 151 5.17 17.34 2.11
CA PRO A 151 6.61 17.59 2.03
C PRO A 151 7.42 16.88 3.12
N ALA A 152 6.80 16.41 4.19
CA ALA A 152 7.50 15.69 5.26
C ALA A 152 7.84 14.23 4.87
N VAL A 153 7.15 13.67 3.88
CA VAL A 153 7.50 12.33 3.34
C VAL A 153 8.80 12.44 2.56
N SER A 154 9.84 11.74 3.02
CA SER A 154 11.19 11.81 2.46
C SER A 154 11.51 10.70 1.46
N ALA A 155 10.96 9.51 1.65
CA ALA A 155 11.26 8.34 0.83
C ALA A 155 10.04 7.44 0.63
N LEU A 156 9.99 6.77 -0.53
CA LEU A 156 8.94 5.80 -0.85
C LEU A 156 9.57 4.47 -1.27
N THR A 157 8.89 3.37 -0.90
CA THR A 157 9.10 2.05 -1.51
C THR A 157 7.76 1.58 -2.05
N LEU A 158 7.69 1.34 -3.37
CA LEU A 158 6.48 0.97 -4.09
C LEU A 158 6.62 -0.46 -4.58
N ILE A 159 5.81 -1.37 -4.04
CA ILE A 159 5.90 -2.82 -4.28
C ILE A 159 4.73 -3.25 -5.15
N GLY A 160 4.99 -3.92 -6.28
CA GLY A 160 3.97 -4.39 -7.21
C GLY A 160 3.09 -3.25 -7.75
N ALA A 161 3.66 -2.05 -7.91
CA ALA A 161 2.93 -0.86 -8.30
C ALA A 161 2.49 -0.91 -9.76
N SER A 162 1.25 -0.50 -10.05
CA SER A 162 0.78 -0.26 -11.41
C SER A 162 1.16 1.16 -11.84
N ALA A 163 1.57 1.33 -13.09
CA ALA A 163 1.79 2.62 -13.74
C ALA A 163 0.53 3.13 -14.42
N ARG A 164 -0.18 2.21 -15.05
CA ARG A 164 -1.39 2.48 -15.84
C ARG A 164 -2.62 2.60 -14.96
N SER A 165 -3.71 3.11 -15.56
CA SER A 165 -5.02 3.13 -14.91
C SER A 165 -5.53 1.71 -14.64
N TRP A 166 -6.46 1.55 -13.71
CA TRP A 166 -7.13 0.27 -13.48
C TRP A 166 -7.80 -0.28 -14.73
N ARG A 167 -8.35 0.57 -15.61
CA ARG A 167 -8.89 0.18 -16.91
C ARG A 167 -7.85 -0.58 -17.73
N ASP A 168 -6.68 0.03 -17.92
CA ASP A 168 -5.62 -0.55 -18.74
C ASP A 168 -5.00 -1.77 -18.11
N THR A 169 -4.85 -1.76 -16.78
CA THR A 169 -4.33 -2.89 -16.00
C THR A 169 -5.26 -4.10 -16.08
N LEU A 170 -6.58 -3.90 -15.93
CA LEU A 170 -7.57 -4.98 -16.07
C LEU A 170 -7.59 -5.56 -17.48
N ARG A 171 -7.61 -4.71 -18.53
CA ARG A 171 -7.61 -5.16 -19.93
C ARG A 171 -6.35 -5.93 -20.30
N ARG A 172 -5.19 -5.45 -19.88
CA ARG A 172 -3.92 -6.15 -20.13
C ARG A 172 -3.84 -7.45 -19.33
N GLY A 173 -4.27 -7.43 -18.08
CA GLY A 173 -4.29 -8.58 -17.23
C GLY A 173 -5.13 -9.71 -17.78
N ALA A 174 -6.33 -9.42 -18.25
CA ALA A 174 -7.19 -10.40 -18.92
C ALA A 174 -6.52 -11.02 -20.16
N ALA A 175 -5.73 -10.23 -20.88
CA ALA A 175 -5.02 -10.69 -22.09
C ALA A 175 -3.78 -11.54 -21.78
N SER A 176 -3.07 -11.26 -20.68
CA SER A 176 -1.78 -11.88 -20.35
C SER A 176 -1.84 -13.06 -19.39
N ARG A 177 -2.79 -13.05 -18.44
CA ARG A 177 -2.85 -14.01 -17.31
C ARG A 177 -3.59 -15.31 -17.58
N GLY A 178 -4.20 -15.46 -18.68
CA GLY A 178 -5.24 -16.45 -18.97
C GLY A 178 -4.77 -17.87 -19.17
N ARG A 179 -3.90 -18.51 -18.37
CA ARG A 179 -3.65 -19.91 -18.72
C ARG A 179 -3.34 -20.93 -17.63
N ASP A 180 -2.85 -20.60 -16.44
CA ASP A 180 -2.38 -21.66 -15.54
C ASP A 180 -2.75 -21.43 -14.05
N GLY A 181 -4.03 -21.20 -13.74
CA GLY A 181 -4.48 -20.96 -12.38
C GLY A 181 -4.90 -22.21 -11.62
N THR A 182 -4.07 -22.73 -10.75
CA THR A 182 -4.40 -23.75 -9.75
C THR A 182 -4.52 -23.22 -8.32
N ASP A 183 -4.15 -21.99 -8.06
CA ASP A 183 -4.18 -21.33 -6.75
C ASP A 183 -5.44 -20.46 -6.58
N HIS A 184 -5.93 -20.32 -5.34
CA HIS A 184 -7.06 -19.45 -4.99
C HIS A 184 -6.88 -18.01 -5.43
N HIS A 185 -5.66 -17.52 -5.36
CA HIS A 185 -5.27 -16.20 -5.84
C HIS A 185 -5.58 -16.06 -7.34
N HIS A 186 -5.17 -17.03 -8.13
CA HIS A 186 -5.45 -17.06 -9.57
C HIS A 186 -6.95 -17.17 -9.88
N ALA A 187 -7.73 -17.82 -9.03
CA ALA A 187 -9.18 -17.93 -9.23
C ALA A 187 -9.90 -16.57 -9.09
N ILE A 188 -9.48 -15.73 -8.13
CA ILE A 188 -10.02 -14.38 -7.98
C ILE A 188 -9.57 -13.51 -9.14
N VAL A 189 -8.29 -13.54 -9.52
CA VAL A 189 -7.75 -12.84 -10.68
C VAL A 189 -8.51 -13.25 -11.94
N ALA A 190 -8.69 -14.55 -12.19
CA ALA A 190 -9.42 -15.05 -13.34
C ALA A 190 -10.90 -14.66 -13.35
N ALA A 191 -11.52 -14.53 -12.17
CA ALA A 191 -12.88 -14.03 -12.07
C ALA A 191 -12.96 -12.54 -12.42
N ILE A 192 -12.05 -11.73 -11.88
CA ILE A 192 -11.97 -10.30 -12.18
C ILE A 192 -11.66 -10.09 -13.66
N ASP A 193 -10.72 -10.81 -14.24
CA ASP A 193 -10.37 -10.71 -15.65
C ASP A 193 -11.56 -11.04 -16.57
N ARG A 194 -12.35 -12.07 -16.19
CA ARG A 194 -13.55 -12.44 -16.95
C ARG A 194 -14.61 -11.34 -16.97
N TRP A 195 -14.72 -10.57 -15.90
CA TRP A 195 -15.70 -9.52 -15.72
C TRP A 195 -15.15 -8.11 -15.96
N SER A 196 -13.88 -7.99 -16.35
CA SER A 196 -13.19 -6.70 -16.44
C SER A 196 -13.89 -5.71 -17.38
N GLU A 197 -14.34 -6.15 -18.55
CA GLU A 197 -15.04 -5.26 -19.49
C GLU A 197 -16.41 -4.85 -18.95
N ASP A 198 -17.19 -5.78 -18.38
CA ASP A 198 -18.50 -5.47 -17.78
C ASP A 198 -18.34 -4.54 -16.57
N LEU A 199 -17.30 -4.75 -15.77
CA LEU A 199 -16.93 -3.87 -14.65
C LEU A 199 -16.62 -2.44 -15.13
N ILE A 200 -15.78 -2.31 -16.16
CA ILE A 200 -15.40 -1.03 -16.74
C ILE A 200 -16.62 -0.32 -17.33
N GLU A 201 -17.40 -1.00 -18.19
CA GLU A 201 -18.56 -0.42 -18.83
C GLU A 201 -19.61 0.08 -17.84
N ARG A 202 -19.90 -0.70 -16.79
CA ARG A 202 -20.89 -0.33 -15.79
C ARG A 202 -20.40 0.81 -14.90
N ALA A 203 -19.11 0.82 -14.53
CA ALA A 203 -18.51 1.94 -13.80
C ALA A 203 -18.58 3.24 -14.64
N GLU A 204 -18.28 3.17 -15.93
CA GLU A 204 -18.40 4.31 -16.86
C GLU A 204 -19.84 4.82 -17.02
N ARG A 205 -20.82 3.92 -16.94
CA ARG A 205 -22.25 4.27 -16.90
C ARG A 205 -22.72 4.77 -15.53
N ARG A 206 -21.83 4.80 -14.54
CA ARG A 206 -22.13 5.22 -13.16
C ARG A 206 -23.21 4.39 -12.49
N GLU A 207 -23.26 3.09 -12.80
CA GLU A 207 -24.12 2.17 -12.09
C GLU A 207 -23.70 2.05 -10.62
N ALA A 208 -24.63 1.74 -9.72
CA ALA A 208 -24.35 1.73 -8.28
C ALA A 208 -23.48 0.54 -7.85
N SER A 209 -23.68 -0.63 -8.47
CA SER A 209 -22.99 -1.85 -8.07
C SER A 209 -22.95 -2.89 -9.17
N LEU A 210 -22.04 -3.86 -9.01
CA LEU A 210 -21.93 -5.05 -9.84
C LEU A 210 -21.72 -6.27 -8.94
N THR A 211 -22.55 -7.29 -9.11
CA THR A 211 -22.37 -8.58 -8.43
C THR A 211 -21.55 -9.52 -9.30
N LEU A 212 -20.38 -9.93 -8.80
CA LEU A 212 -19.46 -10.85 -9.45
C LEU A 212 -19.63 -12.25 -8.87
N PRO A 213 -19.95 -13.28 -9.68
CA PRO A 213 -19.88 -14.66 -9.23
C PRO A 213 -18.40 -15.06 -9.12
N LEU A 214 -17.98 -15.48 -7.92
CA LEU A 214 -16.60 -15.90 -7.66
C LEU A 214 -16.42 -17.40 -7.87
N ARG A 215 -17.08 -18.23 -7.06
CA ARG A 215 -16.95 -19.71 -7.09
C ARG A 215 -18.09 -20.39 -6.34
N ARG A 216 -18.45 -21.62 -6.75
CA ARG A 216 -19.38 -22.52 -6.01
C ARG A 216 -20.60 -21.81 -5.41
N GLY A 217 -21.22 -20.89 -6.15
CA GLY A 217 -22.40 -20.15 -5.69
C GLY A 217 -22.10 -18.98 -4.76
N LEU A 218 -20.83 -18.67 -4.49
CA LEU A 218 -20.44 -17.44 -3.81
C LEU A 218 -20.35 -16.28 -4.81
N SER A 219 -20.81 -15.12 -4.40
CA SER A 219 -20.74 -13.89 -5.18
C SER A 219 -20.39 -12.70 -4.28
N VAL A 220 -19.79 -11.69 -4.87
CA VAL A 220 -19.45 -10.43 -4.18
C VAL A 220 -20.07 -9.29 -4.94
N THR A 221 -20.64 -8.33 -4.21
CA THR A 221 -21.18 -7.11 -4.78
C THR A 221 -20.19 -5.97 -4.56
N LEU A 222 -19.66 -5.42 -5.67
CA LEU A 222 -18.76 -4.29 -5.68
C LEU A 222 -19.54 -2.98 -5.82
N SER A 223 -19.13 -1.95 -5.11
CA SER A 223 -19.57 -0.57 -5.32
C SER A 223 -18.82 0.00 -6.53
N LEU A 224 -19.52 0.32 -7.61
CA LEU A 224 -18.91 0.84 -8.84
C LEU A 224 -18.39 2.27 -8.71
N PRO A 225 -18.98 3.18 -7.91
CA PRO A 225 -18.38 4.48 -7.64
C PRO A 225 -16.97 4.42 -7.06
N ALA A 226 -16.66 3.35 -6.30
CA ALA A 226 -15.31 3.11 -5.80
C ALA A 226 -14.31 2.82 -6.94
N PHE A 227 -14.73 2.12 -7.97
CA PHE A 227 -13.92 1.79 -9.14
C PHE A 227 -13.80 2.93 -10.16
N GLU A 228 -14.82 3.76 -10.32
CA GLU A 228 -14.83 4.86 -11.30
C GLU A 228 -13.58 5.74 -11.18
N GLN A 229 -13.19 6.07 -9.95
CA GLN A 229 -12.02 6.91 -9.69
C GLN A 229 -10.72 6.21 -10.09
N ALA A 230 -10.55 4.95 -9.70
CA ALA A 230 -9.34 4.17 -9.99
C ALA A 230 -9.17 3.87 -11.48
N ILE A 231 -10.28 3.66 -12.21
CA ILE A 231 -10.29 3.44 -13.68
C ILE A 231 -9.70 4.62 -14.43
N HIS A 232 -9.85 5.84 -13.93
CA HIS A 232 -9.45 7.07 -14.61
C HIS A 232 -8.16 7.71 -14.07
N THR A 233 -7.60 7.22 -12.98
CA THR A 233 -6.44 7.84 -12.33
C THR A 233 -5.18 6.97 -12.51
N PRO A 234 -4.36 7.21 -13.56
CA PRO A 234 -3.13 6.45 -13.75
C PRO A 234 -2.05 6.93 -12.76
N PRO A 235 -1.45 6.05 -11.96
CA PRO A 235 -0.32 6.39 -11.09
C PRO A 235 0.86 7.02 -11.83
N LEU A 236 1.03 6.69 -13.11
CA LEU A 236 2.04 7.27 -14.00
C LEU A 236 1.97 8.81 -14.05
N ALA A 237 0.75 9.38 -14.09
CA ALA A 237 0.57 10.82 -14.09
C ALA A 237 0.99 11.46 -12.77
N LEU A 238 0.77 10.76 -11.65
CA LEU A 238 1.20 11.21 -10.34
C LEU A 238 2.72 11.15 -10.21
N ALA A 239 3.36 10.15 -10.77
CA ALA A 239 4.82 9.98 -10.71
C ALA A 239 5.58 11.18 -11.31
N THR A 240 5.03 11.84 -12.34
CA THR A 240 5.66 13.05 -12.93
C THR A 240 5.68 14.27 -11.98
N MET A 241 4.87 14.25 -10.94
CA MET A 241 4.75 15.35 -9.96
C MET A 241 5.54 15.08 -8.68
N LEU A 242 6.12 13.88 -8.58
CA LEU A 242 6.82 13.45 -7.37
C LEU A 242 8.29 13.86 -7.42
N HIS A 243 8.74 14.57 -6.39
CA HIS A 243 10.15 14.96 -6.20
C HIS A 243 10.68 14.35 -4.90
N ARG A 244 10.83 13.03 -4.90
CA ARG A 244 11.21 12.23 -3.72
C ARG A 244 12.06 11.03 -4.12
N SER A 245 12.84 10.53 -3.15
CA SER A 245 13.55 9.27 -3.32
C SER A 245 12.56 8.09 -3.39
N VAL A 246 12.61 7.32 -4.46
CA VAL A 246 11.71 6.19 -4.71
C VAL A 246 12.51 4.93 -4.99
N THR A 247 12.09 3.81 -4.41
CA THR A 247 12.47 2.47 -4.87
C THR A 247 11.22 1.73 -5.35
N LEU A 248 11.29 1.19 -6.55
CA LEU A 248 10.29 0.34 -7.17
C LEU A 248 10.72 -1.12 -6.99
N VAL A 249 9.83 -1.95 -6.44
CA VAL A 249 10.09 -3.38 -6.20
C VAL A 249 8.99 -4.18 -6.90
N HIS A 250 9.36 -5.18 -7.70
CA HIS A 250 8.40 -5.98 -8.44
C HIS A 250 8.79 -7.44 -8.48
N GLY A 251 7.85 -8.34 -8.20
CA GLY A 251 8.03 -9.76 -8.41
C GLY A 251 7.96 -10.10 -9.90
N SER A 252 8.91 -10.87 -10.42
CA SER A 252 8.93 -11.20 -11.86
C SER A 252 7.81 -12.16 -12.28
N ALA A 253 7.16 -12.82 -11.33
CA ALA A 253 5.99 -13.67 -11.54
C ALA A 253 4.69 -13.04 -11.01
N ASP A 254 4.65 -11.72 -10.87
CA ASP A 254 3.46 -10.99 -10.43
C ASP A 254 2.31 -11.17 -11.43
N ALA A 255 1.24 -11.82 -10.99
CA ALA A 255 0.06 -12.08 -11.80
C ALA A 255 -0.97 -10.92 -11.76
N TRP A 256 -0.82 -9.94 -10.86
CA TRP A 256 -1.72 -8.80 -10.72
C TRP A 256 -1.27 -7.59 -11.53
N SER A 257 0.01 -7.28 -11.43
CA SER A 257 0.63 -6.14 -12.07
C SER A 257 1.82 -6.63 -12.88
N ASP A 258 1.84 -6.38 -14.18
CA ASP A 258 2.95 -6.78 -15.02
C ASP A 258 4.25 -6.09 -14.53
N PRO A 259 5.38 -6.80 -14.41
CA PRO A 259 6.67 -6.19 -14.03
C PRO A 259 7.09 -5.00 -14.90
N GLU A 260 6.59 -4.89 -16.15
CA GLU A 260 6.76 -3.73 -17.01
C GLU A 260 6.24 -2.42 -16.37
N GLU A 261 5.24 -2.51 -15.49
CA GLU A 261 4.64 -1.34 -14.82
C GLU A 261 5.69 -0.57 -13.99
N SER A 262 6.60 -1.27 -13.30
CA SER A 262 7.71 -0.62 -12.60
C SER A 262 8.69 0.07 -13.54
N THR A 263 8.93 -0.48 -14.73
CA THR A 263 9.77 0.15 -15.75
C THR A 263 9.16 1.45 -16.27
N LEU A 264 7.84 1.45 -16.48
CA LEU A 264 7.11 2.65 -16.90
C LEU A 264 7.11 3.75 -15.82
N LEU A 265 6.87 3.36 -14.55
CA LEU A 265 6.97 4.30 -13.44
C LEU A 265 8.37 4.88 -13.31
N ALA A 266 9.41 4.04 -13.44
CA ALA A 266 10.79 4.50 -13.41
C ALA A 266 11.08 5.50 -14.52
N ALA A 267 10.65 5.22 -15.76
CA ALA A 267 10.81 6.14 -16.88
C ALA A 267 10.13 7.49 -16.65
N SER A 268 8.94 7.48 -16.04
CA SER A 268 8.22 8.71 -15.68
C SER A 268 8.96 9.51 -14.62
N LEU A 269 9.44 8.86 -13.54
CA LEU A 269 10.23 9.50 -12.50
C LEU A 269 11.53 10.08 -13.04
N ILE A 270 12.25 9.35 -13.91
CA ILE A 270 13.47 9.83 -14.57
C ILE A 270 13.15 11.06 -15.42
N SER A 271 12.04 11.07 -16.15
CA SER A 271 11.61 12.22 -16.95
C SER A 271 11.29 13.45 -16.09
N ALA A 272 10.91 13.24 -14.82
CA ALA A 272 10.71 14.29 -13.82
C ALA A 272 12.02 14.73 -13.12
N GLY A 273 13.16 14.14 -13.49
CA GLY A 273 14.47 14.48 -12.92
C GLY A 273 14.87 13.66 -11.70
N GLU A 274 14.12 12.59 -11.40
CA GLU A 274 14.42 11.70 -10.26
C GLU A 274 15.28 10.50 -10.68
N ALA A 275 15.95 9.87 -9.71
CA ALA A 275 16.75 8.67 -9.90
C ALA A 275 16.18 7.50 -9.07
N PRO A 276 15.10 6.86 -9.54
CA PRO A 276 14.48 5.77 -8.80
C PRO A 276 15.36 4.52 -8.76
N GLY A 277 15.40 3.85 -7.62
CA GLY A 277 15.88 2.47 -7.55
C GLY A 277 14.84 1.53 -8.18
N VAL A 278 15.30 0.52 -8.93
CA VAL A 278 14.40 -0.52 -9.49
C VAL A 278 14.94 -1.90 -9.12
N ARG A 279 14.12 -2.72 -8.49
CA ARG A 279 14.45 -4.09 -8.07
C ARG A 279 13.40 -5.06 -8.60
N GLN A 280 13.77 -5.93 -9.51
CA GLN A 280 12.98 -7.10 -9.88
C GLN A 280 13.39 -8.30 -9.04
N ILE A 281 12.41 -9.01 -8.46
CA ILE A 281 12.61 -10.16 -7.60
C ILE A 281 12.29 -11.43 -8.40
N PRO A 282 13.29 -12.23 -8.80
CA PRO A 282 13.07 -13.40 -9.63
C PRO A 282 12.12 -14.41 -8.98
N GLY A 283 11.11 -14.86 -9.73
CA GLY A 283 10.16 -15.88 -9.31
C GLY A 283 9.14 -15.45 -8.26
N ALA A 284 9.26 -14.25 -7.70
CA ALA A 284 8.30 -13.78 -6.70
C ALA A 284 7.01 -13.26 -7.37
N GLY A 285 5.88 -13.55 -6.72
CA GLY A 285 4.56 -13.03 -7.07
C GLY A 285 4.28 -11.63 -6.48
N HIS A 286 3.02 -11.20 -6.56
CA HIS A 286 2.58 -9.87 -6.12
C HIS A 286 2.88 -9.59 -4.65
N ASP A 287 2.64 -10.56 -3.77
CA ASP A 287 2.79 -10.42 -2.31
C ASP A 287 4.23 -10.69 -1.84
N LEU A 288 5.17 -10.93 -2.74
CA LEU A 288 6.55 -11.33 -2.43
C LEU A 288 6.63 -12.48 -1.40
N SER A 289 5.66 -13.40 -1.43
CA SER A 289 5.59 -14.54 -0.50
C SER A 289 6.78 -15.48 -0.64
N GLU A 290 7.35 -15.57 -1.84
CA GLU A 290 8.53 -16.36 -2.17
C GLU A 290 9.84 -15.69 -1.72
N ALA A 291 9.77 -14.40 -1.38
CA ALA A 291 10.94 -13.66 -0.91
C ALA A 291 11.34 -14.09 0.51
N GLY A 292 12.59 -14.46 0.68
CA GLY A 292 13.16 -14.76 2.00
C GLY A 292 13.25 -13.52 2.90
N ASP A 293 13.46 -13.74 4.20
CA ASP A 293 13.58 -12.65 5.18
C ASP A 293 14.82 -11.77 4.94
N GLU A 294 15.85 -12.30 4.29
CA GLU A 294 17.03 -11.55 3.88
C GLU A 294 16.64 -10.41 2.93
N LEU A 295 15.88 -10.70 1.86
CA LEU A 295 15.40 -9.67 0.93
C LEU A 295 14.50 -8.63 1.62
N ILE A 296 13.60 -9.07 2.50
CA ILE A 296 12.76 -8.14 3.28
C ILE A 296 13.64 -7.25 4.15
N GLY A 297 14.71 -7.80 4.71
CA GLY A 297 15.72 -7.05 5.45
C GLY A 297 16.43 -6.01 4.59
N GLU A 298 16.86 -6.37 3.37
CA GLU A 298 17.49 -5.43 2.44
C GLU A 298 16.56 -4.29 2.03
N LEU A 299 15.27 -4.56 1.81
CA LEU A 299 14.28 -3.51 1.50
C LEU A 299 14.10 -2.53 2.66
N ALA A 300 14.10 -3.04 3.89
CA ALA A 300 14.02 -2.20 5.09
C ALA A 300 15.28 -1.35 5.28
N GLU A 301 16.46 -1.89 4.97
CA GLU A 301 17.73 -1.18 5.03
C GLU A 301 17.82 -0.07 3.96
N ASP A 302 17.47 -0.39 2.71
CA ASP A 302 17.43 0.57 1.62
C ASP A 302 16.47 1.74 1.91
N LEU A 303 15.29 1.46 2.44
CA LEU A 303 14.35 2.50 2.86
C LEU A 303 14.94 3.33 4.01
N GLY A 304 15.52 2.69 5.03
CA GLY A 304 16.14 3.35 6.18
C GLY A 304 17.24 4.33 5.78
N ALA A 305 18.10 3.94 4.84
CA ALA A 305 19.17 4.79 4.31
C ALA A 305 18.65 6.06 3.61
N ARG A 306 17.39 6.04 3.15
CA ARG A 306 16.73 7.16 2.45
C ARG A 306 15.82 7.99 3.33
N LEU A 307 15.60 7.60 4.59
CA LEU A 307 14.87 8.39 5.58
C LEU A 307 15.76 9.49 6.15
N LEU A 308 16.18 10.41 5.30
CA LEU A 308 17.02 11.53 5.68
C LEU A 308 16.19 12.65 6.33
N PRO A 309 16.75 13.36 7.33
CA PRO A 309 16.11 14.56 7.85
C PRO A 309 15.85 15.58 6.74
N ARG A 310 14.69 16.21 6.75
CA ARG A 310 14.34 17.28 5.81
C ARG A 310 14.00 18.55 6.56
N ASP A 311 14.25 19.70 5.92
CA ASP A 311 13.74 20.96 6.39
C ASP A 311 12.22 20.97 6.24
N LEU A 312 11.52 21.04 7.36
CA LEU A 312 10.07 21.09 7.39
C LEU A 312 9.57 22.51 7.09
N PRO A 313 8.42 22.63 6.38
CA PRO A 313 7.79 23.93 6.24
C PRO A 313 7.38 24.48 7.62
N PRO A 314 7.31 25.84 7.80
CA PRO A 314 7.08 26.48 9.10
C PRO A 314 5.87 25.94 9.88
N ALA A 315 4.79 25.56 9.18
CA ALA A 315 3.59 25.01 9.80
C ALA A 315 3.85 23.64 10.48
N LEU A 316 4.76 22.81 9.97
CA LEU A 316 5.11 21.52 10.57
C LEU A 316 6.18 21.68 11.66
N VAL A 317 7.05 22.69 11.56
CA VAL A 317 8.01 23.02 12.60
C VAL A 317 7.28 23.45 13.88
N ALA A 318 6.21 24.25 13.75
CA ALA A 318 5.41 24.67 14.89
C ALA A 318 4.77 23.49 15.65
N ILE A 319 4.35 22.43 14.94
CA ILE A 319 3.82 21.20 15.58
C ILE A 319 4.91 20.47 16.36
N GLU A 320 6.13 20.45 15.82
CA GLU A 320 7.27 19.78 16.45
C GLU A 320 7.75 20.50 17.74
N GLU A 321 7.59 21.83 17.81
CA GLU A 321 7.98 22.62 18.97
C GLU A 321 6.94 22.59 20.10
N MET A 322 5.70 22.23 19.80
CA MET A 322 4.61 22.13 20.76
C MET A 322 4.49 20.77 21.46
N GLY A 323 5.18 19.74 21.04
CA GLY A 323 5.21 18.36 21.59
C GLY A 323 6.50 18.06 22.29
#